data_f86ae57ac882eabb3e69e305d96a98a0
#
_entry.id   f86ae57ac882eabb3e69e305d96a98a0
#
_cell.length_a   1.000
_cell.length_b   1.000
_cell.length_c   1.000
_cell.angle_alpha   90.00
_cell.angle_beta   90.00
_cell.angle_gamma   90.00
#
_symmetry.space_group_name_H-M   'P 1'
#
loop_
_entity.id
_entity.type
_entity.pdbx_description
1 polymer ?
#
loop_
_entity_poly.entity_id
_entity_poly.type
_entity_poly.pdbx_seq_one_letter_code
_entity_poly.pdbx_strand_id
1 'polypeptide(L)'
;MNDVTPDSRLADYLKNATISEGEKTVFDCREAFEVVLADLKALREEANVLRNACDAEGWFTSAALFEDQIESYNKRIWFVKSILAAA
;
A
#
# COMPACT_ATOMS: atom_id res chain seq x y z
N MET A 1 -16.66 12.32 4.76
CA MET A 1 -15.36 12.51 4.28
C MET A 1 -14.80 11.29 3.59
N ASN A 2 -14.22 11.50 2.50
CA ASN A 2 -13.76 10.37 1.72
C ASN A 2 -12.31 10.12 1.91
N ASP A 3 -12.04 9.10 2.66
CA ASP A 3 -10.69 8.66 2.78
C ASP A 3 -10.36 7.81 1.59
N VAL A 4 -9.51 8.31 0.76
CA VAL A 4 -9.00 7.51 -0.34
C VAL A 4 -7.91 6.62 0.24
N THR A 5 -8.31 5.44 0.63
CA THR A 5 -7.36 4.46 1.12
C THR A 5 -6.63 3.83 -0.06
N PRO A 6 -5.45 3.24 0.14
CA PRO A 6 -4.79 2.48 -0.93
C PRO A 6 -5.67 1.37 -1.50
N ASP A 7 -6.53 0.77 -0.68
CA ASP A 7 -7.43 -0.28 -1.13
C ASP A 7 -8.49 0.25 -2.10
N SER A 8 -9.04 1.44 -1.81
CA SER A 8 -10.00 2.09 -2.70
C SER A 8 -9.37 2.49 -4.02
N ARG A 9 -8.15 3.00 -3.95
CA ARG A 9 -7.41 3.39 -5.14
C ARG A 9 -7.13 2.20 -6.04
N LEU A 10 -6.77 1.08 -5.43
CA LEU A 10 -6.51 -0.15 -6.15
C LEU A 10 -7.78 -0.67 -6.82
N ALA A 11 -8.91 -0.63 -6.12
CA ALA A 11 -10.20 -1.04 -6.67
C ALA A 11 -10.58 -0.19 -7.89
N ASP A 12 -10.38 1.12 -7.79
CA ASP A 12 -10.65 2.03 -8.90
C ASP A 12 -9.75 1.73 -10.10
N TYR A 13 -8.51 1.44 -9.84
CA TYR A 13 -7.56 1.09 -10.88
C TYR A 13 -7.99 -0.17 -11.62
N LEU A 14 -8.37 -1.20 -10.90
CA LEU A 14 -8.82 -2.45 -11.48
C LEU A 14 -10.11 -2.26 -12.28
N LYS A 15 -11.01 -1.45 -11.77
CA LYS A 15 -12.27 -1.15 -12.44
C LYS A 15 -12.03 -0.46 -13.77
N ASN A 16 -11.12 0.50 -13.81
CA ASN A 16 -10.76 1.18 -15.04
C ASN A 16 -10.03 0.26 -16.01
N ALA A 17 -9.17 -0.59 -15.50
CA ALA A 17 -8.39 -1.51 -16.29
C ALA A 17 -9.28 -2.53 -17.00
N THR A 18 -10.37 -2.96 -16.37
CA THR A 18 -11.28 -3.95 -16.98
C THR A 18 -12.05 -3.40 -18.17
N ILE A 19 -12.05 -2.09 -18.37
CA ILE A 19 -12.67 -1.47 -19.54
C ILE A 19 -11.78 -1.62 -20.76
N SER A 20 -10.47 -1.70 -20.54
CA SER A 20 -9.50 -1.87 -21.61
C SER A 20 -9.52 -3.29 -22.13
N GLU A 21 -8.95 -3.54 -23.28
CA GLU A 21 -9.06 -4.84 -23.93
C GLU A 21 -7.81 -5.68 -23.85
N GLY A 22 -7.99 -6.97 -23.58
CA GLY A 22 -7.02 -8.01 -23.84
C GLY A 22 -5.73 -7.94 -23.00
N GLU A 23 -4.67 -8.34 -23.64
CA GLU A 23 -3.35 -8.49 -22.99
C GLU A 23 -2.82 -7.19 -22.44
N LYS A 24 -3.13 -6.09 -23.10
CA LYS A 24 -2.71 -4.77 -22.67
C LYS A 24 -3.26 -4.44 -21.30
N THR A 25 -4.49 -4.85 -21.03
CA THR A 25 -5.13 -4.65 -19.72
C THR A 25 -4.38 -5.38 -18.62
N VAL A 26 -3.96 -6.60 -18.90
CA VAL A 26 -3.21 -7.40 -17.93
C VAL A 26 -1.88 -6.73 -17.59
N PHE A 27 -1.20 -6.22 -18.60
CA PHE A 27 0.04 -5.47 -18.40
C PHE A 27 -0.18 -4.23 -17.54
N ASP A 28 -1.24 -3.47 -17.85
CA ASP A 28 -1.54 -2.25 -17.12
C ASP A 28 -1.87 -2.54 -15.67
N CYS A 29 -2.59 -3.63 -15.41
CA CYS A 29 -2.88 -4.05 -14.04
C CYS A 29 -1.61 -4.43 -13.29
N ARG A 30 -0.72 -5.16 -13.93
CA ARG A 30 0.52 -5.55 -13.29
C ARG A 30 1.37 -4.34 -12.94
N GLU A 31 1.49 -3.39 -13.86
CA GLU A 31 2.22 -2.14 -13.60
C GLU A 31 1.57 -1.35 -12.46
N ALA A 32 0.24 -1.31 -12.44
CA ALA A 32 -0.48 -0.62 -11.37
C ALA A 32 -0.19 -1.24 -10.01
N PHE A 33 -0.20 -2.56 -9.93
CA PHE A 33 0.13 -3.25 -8.70
C PHE A 33 1.58 -3.00 -8.28
N GLU A 34 2.49 -2.93 -9.22
CA GLU A 34 3.88 -2.64 -8.91
C GLU A 34 4.06 -1.23 -8.38
N VAL A 35 3.34 -0.26 -8.94
CA VAL A 35 3.36 1.11 -8.43
C VAL A 35 2.79 1.18 -7.03
N VAL A 36 1.65 0.52 -6.79
CA VAL A 36 1.04 0.47 -5.46
C VAL A 36 1.98 -0.18 -4.46
N LEU A 37 2.65 -1.25 -4.87
CA LEU A 37 3.61 -1.93 -3.99
C LEU A 37 4.76 -0.99 -3.60
N ALA A 38 5.30 -0.26 -4.56
CA ALA A 38 6.37 0.70 -4.29
C ALA A 38 5.89 1.80 -3.34
N ASP A 39 4.67 2.31 -3.55
CA ASP A 39 4.09 3.34 -2.69
C ASP A 39 3.88 2.82 -1.26
N LEU A 40 3.38 1.60 -1.12
CA LEU A 40 3.17 1.00 0.20
C LEU A 40 4.49 0.82 0.95
N LYS A 41 5.52 0.41 0.23
CA LYS A 41 6.85 0.26 0.84
C LYS A 41 7.41 1.61 1.29
N ALA A 42 7.23 2.65 0.49
CA ALA A 42 7.66 3.99 0.85
C ALA A 42 6.91 4.51 2.07
N LEU A 43 5.60 4.32 2.12
CA LEU A 43 4.78 4.73 3.25
C LEU A 43 5.16 3.96 4.52
N ARG A 44 5.45 2.68 4.38
CA ARG A 44 5.90 1.88 5.51
C ARG A 44 7.22 2.41 6.07
N GLU A 45 8.14 2.79 5.18
CA GLU A 45 9.43 3.32 5.59
C GLU A 45 9.27 4.65 6.32
N GLU A 46 8.41 5.53 5.82
CA GLU A 46 8.11 6.79 6.49
C GLU A 46 7.49 6.57 7.87
N ALA A 47 6.55 5.65 7.95
CA ALA A 47 5.92 5.31 9.23
C ALA A 47 6.95 4.77 10.23
N ASN A 48 7.91 3.99 9.74
CA ASN A 48 8.97 3.46 10.58
C ASN A 48 9.88 4.57 11.12
N VAL A 49 10.23 5.52 10.28
CA VAL A 49 11.04 6.67 10.69
C VAL A 49 10.30 7.49 11.74
N LEU A 50 9.01 7.75 11.53
CA LEU A 50 8.19 8.51 12.47
C LEU A 50 8.01 7.76 13.78
N ARG A 51 7.82 6.45 13.70
CA ARG A 51 7.71 5.62 14.91
C ARG A 51 8.99 5.71 15.75
N ASN A 52 10.14 5.63 15.11
CA ASN A 52 11.42 5.71 15.81
C ASN A 52 11.65 7.10 16.41
N ALA A 53 11.25 8.15 15.70
CA ALA A 53 11.34 9.51 16.20
C ALA A 53 10.45 9.71 17.43
N CYS A 54 9.22 9.19 17.40
CA CYS A 54 8.31 9.28 18.54
C CYS A 54 8.85 8.52 19.74
N ASP A 55 9.41 7.35 19.50
CA ASP A 55 9.99 6.53 20.56
C ASP A 55 11.17 7.27 21.23
N ALA A 56 12.02 7.88 20.42
CA ALA A 56 13.17 8.63 20.91
C ALA A 56 12.76 9.82 21.77
N GLU A 57 11.62 10.44 21.44
CA GLU A 57 11.10 11.59 22.20
C GLU A 57 10.22 11.17 23.38
N GLY A 58 10.01 9.88 23.57
CA GLY A 58 9.16 9.37 24.65
C GLY A 58 7.67 9.44 24.36
N TRP A 59 7.27 9.67 23.12
CA TRP A 59 5.86 9.73 22.73
C TRP A 59 5.36 8.32 22.39
N PHE A 60 5.21 7.52 23.43
CA PHE A 60 4.95 6.09 23.26
C PHE A 60 3.59 5.78 22.66
N THR A 61 2.58 6.60 22.97
CA THR A 61 1.25 6.41 22.37
C THR A 61 1.28 6.64 20.88
N SER A 62 1.98 7.67 20.45
CA SER A 62 2.14 7.97 19.02
C SER A 62 2.97 6.89 18.33
N ALA A 63 4.01 6.42 18.99
CA ALA A 63 4.82 5.33 18.45
C ALA A 63 3.98 4.06 18.23
N ALA A 64 3.07 3.75 19.17
CA ALA A 64 2.19 2.61 19.05
C ALA A 64 1.25 2.73 17.85
N LEU A 65 0.75 3.95 17.58
CA LEU A 65 -0.09 4.19 16.41
C LEU A 65 0.67 3.92 15.11
N PHE A 66 1.91 4.35 15.03
CA PHE A 66 2.74 4.08 13.86
C PHE A 66 3.08 2.60 13.71
N GLU A 67 3.24 1.89 14.82
CA GLU A 67 3.43 0.44 14.77
C GLU A 67 2.23 -0.27 14.17
N ASP A 68 1.03 0.16 14.53
CA ASP A 68 -0.20 -0.39 13.94
C ASP A 68 -0.27 -0.10 12.44
N GLN A 69 0.12 1.10 12.03
CA GLN A 69 0.16 1.45 10.62
C GLN A 69 1.17 0.62 9.86
N ILE A 70 2.35 0.41 10.42
CA ILE A 70 3.39 -0.43 9.81
C ILE A 70 2.85 -1.84 9.58
N GLU A 71 2.16 -2.39 10.56
CA GLU A 71 1.56 -3.71 10.45
C GLU A 71 0.52 -3.77 9.34
N SER A 72 -0.32 -2.75 9.23
CA SER A 72 -1.28 -2.63 8.15
C SER A 72 -0.60 -2.59 6.79
N TYR A 73 0.44 -1.79 6.65
CA TYR A 73 1.19 -1.71 5.40
C TYR A 73 1.83 -3.04 5.04
N ASN A 74 2.35 -3.76 6.03
CA ASN A 74 2.93 -5.08 5.80
C ASN A 74 1.89 -6.06 5.24
N LYS A 75 0.67 -6.04 5.77
CA LYS A 75 -0.40 -6.89 5.28
C LYS A 75 -0.77 -6.56 3.85
N ARG A 76 -0.87 -5.28 3.53
CA ARG A 76 -1.19 -4.83 2.18
C ARG A 76 -0.08 -5.18 1.20
N ILE A 77 1.16 -5.00 1.59
CA ILE A 77 2.32 -5.36 0.78
C ILE A 77 2.29 -6.86 0.47
N TRP A 78 2.04 -7.67 1.48
CA TRP A 78 1.93 -9.11 1.29
C TRP A 78 0.83 -9.46 0.31
N PHE A 79 -0.33 -8.81 0.45
CA PHE A 79 -1.48 -9.05 -0.42
C PHE A 79 -1.13 -8.71 -1.87
N VAL A 80 -0.54 -7.56 -2.11
CA VAL A 80 -0.15 -7.14 -3.45
C VAL A 80 0.90 -8.07 -4.05
N LYS A 81 1.88 -8.46 -3.25
CA LYS A 81 2.90 -9.42 -3.69
C LYS A 81 2.28 -10.75 -4.09
N SER A 82 1.29 -11.20 -3.33
CA SER A 82 0.59 -12.45 -3.62
C SER A 82 -0.15 -12.36 -4.96
N ILE A 83 -0.77 -11.24 -5.23
CA ILE A 83 -1.44 -11.02 -6.52
C ILE A 83 -0.43 -11.04 -7.65
N LEU A 84 0.68 -10.34 -7.49
CA LEU A 84 1.73 -10.30 -8.53
C LEU A 84 2.33 -11.68 -8.78
N ALA A 85 2.49 -12.46 -7.75
CA ALA A 85 3.02 -13.81 -7.87
C ALA A 85 2.05 -14.74 -8.58
N ALA A 86 0.76 -14.53 -8.40
CA ALA A 86 -0.28 -15.33 -9.05
C ALA A 86 -0.50 -14.95 -10.51
N ALA A 87 -0.17 -13.73 -10.87
CA ALA A 87 -0.28 -13.25 -12.24
C ALA A 87 0.91 -13.74 -13.08
#